data_3cd0945a93b5d767f446a6a4a3eb47a5
#
_entry.id   3cd0945a93b5d767f446a6a4a3eb47a5
#
_cell.length_a   1.000
_cell.length_b   1.000
_cell.length_c   1.000
_cell.angle_alpha   90.00
_cell.angle_beta   90.00
_cell.angle_gamma   90.00
#
_symmetry.space_group_name_H-M   'P 1'
#
loop_
_entity.id
_entity.type
_entity.pdbx_description
1 polymer ?
#
loop_
_entity_poly.entity_id
_entity_poly.type
_entity_poly.pdbx_seq_one_letter_code
_entity_poly.pdbx_strand_id
1 'polypeptide(L)'
;EIRGIGVPLTKRDPAAMDIPTFGEQGLPPINVGGLFCLWAKKGVPADRRAKLEAAVKGVAAIKGFKKFMNKSKLSAFHMTAAEGLAGTKALYDTLGPAVKKVLLGKKK
;
A
#
# COMPACT_ATOMS: atom_id res chain seq x y z
N GLU A 1 -24.44 -9.18 -2.85
CA GLU A 1 -23.83 -8.32 -1.81
C GLU A 1 -22.52 -8.96 -1.35
N ILE A 2 -21.42 -8.19 -1.29
CA ILE A 2 -20.11 -8.68 -0.83
C ILE A 2 -19.89 -8.15 0.58
N ARG A 3 -19.62 -9.04 1.55
CA ARG A 3 -19.27 -8.70 2.92
C ARG A 3 -17.77 -8.81 3.14
N GLY A 4 -17.13 -7.73 3.62
CA GLY A 4 -15.74 -7.76 4.10
C GLY A 4 -15.64 -8.55 5.40
N ILE A 5 -14.74 -9.53 5.46
CA ILE A 5 -14.54 -10.39 6.64
C ILE A 5 -13.24 -10.11 7.38
N GLY A 6 -12.30 -9.42 6.78
CA GLY A 6 -11.03 -9.06 7.40
C GLY A 6 -10.07 -8.36 6.44
N VAL A 7 -9.17 -7.55 7.00
CA VAL A 7 -8.10 -6.87 6.24
C VAL A 7 -6.73 -7.37 6.70
N PRO A 8 -5.80 -7.60 5.75
CA PRO A 8 -4.45 -8.07 6.05
C PRO A 8 -3.52 -6.90 6.40
N LEU A 9 -3.90 -6.12 7.40
CA LEU A 9 -3.16 -4.96 7.88
C LEU A 9 -2.92 -5.08 9.39
N THR A 10 -1.93 -4.36 9.91
CA THR A 10 -1.64 -4.30 11.36
C THR A 10 -2.61 -3.40 12.13
N LYS A 11 -3.30 -2.50 11.43
CA LYS A 11 -4.35 -1.62 11.97
C LYS A 11 -5.52 -1.61 11.00
N ARG A 12 -6.72 -1.32 11.50
CA ARG A 12 -7.90 -1.17 10.65
C ARG A 12 -7.71 -0.07 9.61
N ASP A 13 -8.20 -0.32 8.40
CA ASP A 13 -8.17 0.68 7.33
C ASP A 13 -9.15 1.81 7.66
N PRO A 14 -8.73 3.09 7.67
CA PRO A 14 -9.63 4.22 7.87
C PRO A 14 -10.79 4.30 6.88
N ALA A 15 -10.65 3.71 5.69
CA ALA A 15 -11.72 3.64 4.69
C ALA A 15 -12.71 2.48 4.93
N ALA A 16 -12.43 1.58 5.90
CA ALA A 16 -13.21 0.38 6.20
C ALA A 16 -13.07 -0.01 7.69
N MET A 17 -13.37 0.92 8.57
CA MET A 17 -13.22 0.75 10.03
C MET A 17 -14.10 -0.35 10.64
N ASP A 18 -15.18 -0.72 9.97
CA ASP A 18 -16.09 -1.79 10.32
C ASP A 18 -15.51 -3.19 10.06
N ILE A 19 -14.44 -3.30 9.26
CA ILE A 19 -13.81 -4.58 8.94
C ILE A 19 -12.61 -4.80 9.88
N PRO A 20 -12.59 -5.89 10.67
CA PRO A 20 -11.50 -6.19 11.57
C PRO A 20 -10.23 -6.58 10.83
N THR A 21 -9.07 -6.42 11.46
CA THR A 21 -7.81 -6.94 10.94
C THR A 21 -7.72 -8.47 11.13
N PHE A 22 -6.83 -9.13 10.41
CA PHE A 22 -6.56 -10.56 10.63
C PHE A 22 -6.02 -10.82 12.04
N GLY A 23 -5.17 -9.91 12.57
CA GLY A 23 -4.67 -10.03 13.94
C GLY A 23 -5.77 -9.96 15.01
N GLU A 24 -6.78 -9.09 14.84
CA GLU A 24 -7.93 -9.00 15.75
C GLU A 24 -8.80 -10.28 15.73
N GLN A 25 -8.69 -11.09 14.69
CA GLN A 25 -9.40 -12.36 14.54
C GLN A 25 -8.55 -13.58 14.93
N GLY A 26 -7.38 -13.37 15.53
CA GLY A 26 -6.48 -14.46 15.95
C GLY A 26 -5.70 -15.12 14.81
N LEU A 27 -5.72 -14.54 13.60
CA LEU A 27 -4.91 -15.01 12.48
C LEU A 27 -3.50 -14.41 12.55
N PRO A 28 -2.49 -15.05 11.94
CA PRO A 28 -1.14 -14.48 11.89
C PRO A 28 -1.17 -13.06 11.33
N PRO A 29 -0.48 -12.10 11.96
CA PRO A 29 -0.44 -10.73 11.49
C PRO A 29 0.29 -10.68 10.14
N ILE A 30 -0.44 -10.29 9.12
CA ILE A 30 0.09 -10.03 7.79
C ILE A 30 -0.07 -8.54 7.54
N ASN A 31 0.95 -7.89 6.99
CA ASN A 31 0.85 -6.49 6.57
C ASN A 31 1.00 -6.42 5.05
N VAL A 32 -0.10 -6.62 4.35
CA VAL A 32 -0.16 -6.63 2.89
C VAL A 32 -1.15 -5.57 2.44
N GLY A 33 -0.62 -4.40 2.07
CA GLY A 33 -1.38 -3.30 1.49
C GLY A 33 -0.94 -3.02 0.05
N GLY A 34 -1.84 -2.51 -0.78
CA GLY A 34 -1.49 -1.98 -2.09
C GLY A 34 -0.77 -0.64 -1.95
N LEU A 35 0.36 -0.47 -2.62
CA LEU A 35 1.09 0.79 -2.70
C LEU A 35 0.96 1.37 -4.10
N PHE A 36 0.48 2.62 -4.20
CA PHE A 36 0.51 3.39 -5.43
C PHE A 36 1.73 4.28 -5.42
N CYS A 37 2.69 4.02 -6.30
CA CYS A 37 3.96 4.72 -6.33
C CYS A 37 4.15 5.47 -7.65
N LEU A 38 4.69 6.68 -7.56
CA LEU A 38 5.28 7.37 -8.71
C LEU A 38 6.76 7.03 -8.79
N TRP A 39 7.19 6.55 -9.93
CA TRP A 39 8.57 6.15 -10.19
C TRP A 39 9.28 7.17 -11.07
N ALA A 40 10.46 7.56 -10.69
CA ALA A 40 11.33 8.39 -11.51
C ALA A 40 12.46 7.55 -12.11
N LYS A 41 12.88 7.88 -13.34
CA LYS A 41 14.02 7.24 -13.98
C LYS A 41 15.31 7.44 -13.15
N LYS A 42 16.17 6.45 -13.12
CA LYS A 42 17.50 6.57 -12.53
C LYS A 42 18.26 7.74 -13.18
N GLY A 43 18.92 8.56 -12.37
CA GLY A 43 19.69 9.73 -12.84
C GLY A 43 18.91 11.05 -12.83
N VAL A 44 17.64 11.08 -12.42
CA VAL A 44 16.93 12.35 -12.20
C VAL A 44 17.64 13.14 -11.09
N PRO A 45 18.02 14.44 -11.32
CA PRO A 45 18.68 15.27 -10.33
C PRO A 45 17.91 15.37 -9.00
N ALA A 46 18.64 15.50 -7.89
CA ALA A 46 18.09 15.48 -6.55
C ALA A 46 17.07 16.61 -6.29
N ASP A 47 17.34 17.81 -6.81
CA ASP A 47 16.43 18.95 -6.72
C ASP A 47 15.08 18.70 -7.41
N ARG A 48 15.10 18.06 -8.58
CA ARG A 48 13.89 17.67 -9.31
C ARG A 48 13.12 16.58 -8.58
N ARG A 49 13.81 15.60 -8.00
CA ARG A 49 13.18 14.56 -7.17
C ARG A 49 12.50 15.16 -5.94
N ALA A 50 13.17 16.08 -5.26
CA ALA A 50 12.61 16.77 -4.10
C ALA A 50 11.34 17.59 -4.46
N LYS A 51 11.33 18.27 -5.62
CA LYS A 51 10.15 18.97 -6.12
C LYS A 51 8.98 18.03 -6.40
N LEU A 52 9.24 16.87 -7.01
CA LEU A 52 8.21 15.85 -7.27
C LEU A 52 7.66 15.25 -5.98
N GLU A 53 8.52 14.95 -5.01
CA GLU A 53 8.11 14.42 -3.71
C GLU A 53 7.25 15.44 -2.93
N ALA A 54 7.64 16.72 -2.94
CA ALA A 54 6.84 17.78 -2.34
C ALA A 54 5.46 17.93 -3.02
N ALA A 55 5.40 17.82 -4.35
CA ALA A 55 4.14 17.88 -5.09
C ALA A 55 3.22 16.68 -4.73
N VAL A 56 3.74 15.47 -4.67
CA VAL A 56 2.97 14.27 -4.27
C VAL A 56 2.45 14.40 -2.84
N LYS A 57 3.29 14.88 -1.91
CA LYS A 57 2.87 15.17 -0.54
C LYS A 57 1.75 16.20 -0.50
N GLY A 58 1.86 17.26 -1.30
CA GLY A 58 0.83 18.28 -1.43
C GLY A 58 -0.50 17.72 -1.92
N VAL A 59 -0.48 16.88 -2.97
CA VAL A 59 -1.69 16.24 -3.51
C VAL A 59 -2.36 15.35 -2.47
N ALA A 60 -1.60 14.55 -1.73
CA ALA A 60 -2.13 13.67 -0.67
C ALA A 60 -2.82 14.45 0.47
N ALA A 61 -2.46 15.73 0.67
CA ALA A 61 -3.08 16.60 1.67
C ALA A 61 -4.40 17.23 1.21
N ILE A 62 -4.68 17.28 -0.10
CA ILE A 62 -5.86 17.96 -0.66
C ILE A 62 -7.15 17.25 -0.22
N LYS A 63 -8.09 18.00 0.37
CA LYS A 63 -9.39 17.45 0.81
C LYS A 63 -10.16 16.74 -0.32
N GLY A 64 -10.16 17.32 -1.53
CA GLY A 64 -10.80 16.72 -2.70
C GLY A 64 -10.19 15.36 -3.09
N PHE A 65 -8.86 15.25 -3.04
CA PHE A 65 -8.17 13.98 -3.29
C PHE A 65 -8.51 12.92 -2.25
N LYS A 66 -8.48 13.28 -0.95
CA LYS A 66 -8.89 12.38 0.13
C LYS A 66 -10.34 11.90 -0.03
N LYS A 67 -11.25 12.82 -0.37
CA LYS A 67 -12.66 12.48 -0.63
C LYS A 67 -12.80 11.51 -1.81
N PHE A 68 -12.07 11.73 -2.89
CA PHE A 68 -12.04 10.84 -4.05
C PHE A 68 -11.52 9.45 -3.68
N MET A 69 -10.39 9.36 -2.97
CA MET A 69 -9.81 8.10 -2.52
C MET A 69 -10.79 7.34 -1.60
N ASN A 70 -11.36 8.01 -0.61
CA ASN A 70 -12.34 7.39 0.29
C ASN A 70 -13.59 6.87 -0.43
N LYS A 71 -14.07 7.58 -1.46
CA LYS A 71 -15.17 7.12 -2.32
C LYS A 71 -14.82 5.81 -3.02
N SER A 72 -13.56 5.64 -3.39
CA SER A 72 -13.03 4.43 -4.00
C SER A 72 -12.61 3.36 -2.98
N LYS A 73 -12.94 3.54 -1.67
CA LYS A 73 -12.52 2.65 -0.57
C LYS A 73 -11.00 2.49 -0.47
N LEU A 74 -10.26 3.55 -0.77
CA LEU A 74 -8.81 3.62 -0.66
C LEU A 74 -8.41 4.71 0.33
N SER A 75 -7.40 4.44 1.13
CA SER A 75 -6.83 5.43 2.05
C SER A 75 -5.78 6.30 1.36
N ALA A 76 -5.95 7.63 1.43
CA ALA A 76 -4.96 8.57 0.95
C ALA A 76 -3.94 8.87 2.04
N PHE A 77 -2.70 8.46 1.85
CA PHE A 77 -1.57 8.82 2.71
C PHE A 77 -0.32 9.06 1.86
N HIS A 78 0.64 9.74 2.44
CA HIS A 78 1.92 9.99 1.81
C HIS A 78 3.02 9.18 2.51
N MET A 79 3.89 8.58 1.71
CA MET A 79 5.14 7.98 2.15
C MET A 79 6.29 8.67 1.45
N THR A 80 7.39 8.86 2.14
CA THR A 80 8.64 9.30 1.54
C THR A 80 9.19 8.24 0.58
N ALA A 81 10.10 8.61 -0.30
CA ALA A 81 10.74 7.67 -1.22
C ALA A 81 11.41 6.50 -0.47
N ALA A 82 12.04 6.77 0.68
CA ALA A 82 12.67 5.73 1.51
C ALA A 82 11.65 4.76 2.12
N GLU A 83 10.57 5.29 2.69
CA GLU A 83 9.48 4.48 3.25
C GLU A 83 8.78 3.65 2.17
N GLY A 84 8.51 4.24 0.99
CA GLY A 84 7.91 3.54 -0.14
C GLY A 84 8.79 2.40 -0.65
N LEU A 85 10.11 2.62 -0.74
CA LEU A 85 11.07 1.57 -1.14
C LEU A 85 11.13 0.45 -0.09
N ALA A 86 11.20 0.79 1.19
CA ALA A 86 11.20 -0.19 2.28
C ALA A 86 9.90 -1.00 2.30
N GLY A 87 8.74 -0.34 2.14
CA GLY A 87 7.43 -0.99 2.06
C GLY A 87 7.32 -1.94 0.87
N THR A 88 7.79 -1.51 -0.32
CA THR A 88 7.81 -2.37 -1.52
C THR A 88 8.70 -3.59 -1.31
N LYS A 89 9.88 -3.40 -0.72
CA LYS A 89 10.79 -4.51 -0.41
C LYS A 89 10.17 -5.50 0.57
N ALA A 90 9.60 -5.01 1.67
CA ALA A 90 8.94 -5.84 2.67
C ALA A 90 7.77 -6.65 2.06
N LEU A 91 6.98 -6.02 1.18
CA LEU A 91 5.91 -6.68 0.44
C LEU A 91 6.44 -7.79 -0.47
N TYR A 92 7.52 -7.52 -1.19
CA TYR A 92 8.18 -8.50 -2.05
C TYR A 92 8.73 -9.68 -1.23
N ASP A 93 9.38 -9.41 -0.11
CA ASP A 93 9.95 -10.44 0.77
C ASP A 93 8.84 -11.32 1.39
N THR A 94 7.68 -10.72 1.72
CA THR A 94 6.53 -11.43 2.30
C THR A 94 5.77 -12.27 1.27
N LEU A 95 5.45 -11.69 0.11
CA LEU A 95 4.61 -12.33 -0.90
C LEU A 95 5.40 -13.18 -1.90
N GLY A 96 6.66 -12.84 -2.16
CA GLY A 96 7.49 -13.47 -3.18
C GLY A 96 7.54 -15.00 -3.08
N PRO A 97 7.79 -15.58 -1.88
CA PRO A 97 7.80 -17.05 -1.71
C PRO A 97 6.45 -17.68 -2.03
N ALA A 98 5.34 -17.09 -1.56
CA ALA A 98 3.99 -17.60 -1.82
C ALA A 98 3.62 -17.53 -3.31
N VAL A 99 3.92 -16.40 -3.96
CA VAL A 99 3.69 -16.19 -5.40
C VAL A 99 4.50 -17.21 -6.22
N LYS A 100 5.79 -17.40 -5.89
CA LYS A 100 6.62 -18.42 -6.55
C LYS A 100 6.03 -19.82 -6.41
N LYS A 101 5.59 -20.20 -5.21
CA LYS A 101 4.97 -21.51 -4.95
C LYS A 101 3.71 -21.72 -5.80
N VAL A 102 2.86 -20.69 -5.90
CA VAL A 102 1.60 -20.77 -6.67
C VAL A 102 1.84 -20.76 -8.18
N LEU A 103 2.71 -19.88 -8.67
CA LEU A 103 2.95 -19.72 -10.11
C LEU A 103 3.86 -20.81 -10.69
N LEU A 104 4.89 -21.23 -9.94
CA LEU A 104 5.85 -22.24 -10.41
C LEU A 104 5.46 -23.67 -10.04
N GLY A 105 4.66 -23.87 -9.00
CA GLY A 105 4.14 -25.16 -8.61
C GLY A 105 3.06 -25.74 -9.54
N LYS A 106 2.54 -24.93 -10.48
CA LYS A 106 1.55 -25.38 -11.50
C LYS A 106 2.17 -25.91 -12.80
N LYS A 107 3.50 -26.04 -12.88
CA LYS A 107 4.14 -26.78 -13.97
C LYS A 107 4.24 -28.27 -13.60
N LYS A 108 3.11 -28.96 -13.72
CA LYS A 108 3.06 -30.41 -13.94
C LYS A 108 2.13 -30.66 -15.10
#